data_4790089c7f1abeb43250889aeaf29c60
#
_entry.id   4790089c7f1abeb43250889aeaf29c60
#
_cell.length_a   1.000
_cell.length_b   1.000
_cell.length_c   1.000
_cell.angle_alpha   90.00
_cell.angle_beta   90.00
_cell.angle_gamma   90.00
#
_symmetry.space_group_name_H-M   'P 1'
#
loop_
_entity.id
_entity.type
_entity.pdbx_description
1 polymer ?
#
loop_
_entity_poly.entity_id
_entity_poly.type
_entity_poly.pdbx_seq_one_letter_code
_entity_poly.pdbx_strand_id
1 'polypeptide(L)'
;QGCMIMVGDPKQAIYGFRGGDMLTYNKARLDVLAKQGRQYSLKYNHRSVQKLVQVVDALFQRQQDFGEQVYYQPVEAGTRPHPALVDAQGENHVPLRWLLLEDKKNEAQQVAWKIRDLINQGIQQQLYVADDPPQFMGANDIAVLSKNHDGLDKVQFELERLGILVNRPSKRSVFESQVAKDVGALLTAMMHPFDEAKVRRALLSRLLAIDLKQLLEVEKQANGLSQFMADFDDIRDMWINKGFLSAWQYALNLFKVWKNLVAYQSRDNERTVVNLRHLTELLSQHSEQFQGAQKLYHWYLKQLHLPAEREWELERKLSNATGVQLMTIHQSKGLEFKIVFLLGADKDFKEMNKTLNFSTLEQINPTTGQSELQRIVAVNDANLLDPAAIDQHNER
;
A
#
# COMPACT_ATOMS: atom_id res chain seq x y z
N GLN A 1 24.26 -16.05 28.21
CA GLN A 1 24.70 -16.11 26.81
C GLN A 1 23.47 -16.04 25.92
N GLY A 2 23.38 -15.05 25.05
CA GLY A 2 22.29 -14.88 24.10
C GLY A 2 22.65 -15.50 22.73
N CYS A 3 21.64 -15.95 21.98
CA CYS A 3 21.79 -16.40 20.60
C CYS A 3 21.16 -15.33 19.69
N MET A 4 21.88 -14.91 18.64
CA MET A 4 21.38 -13.98 17.62
C MET A 4 21.15 -14.75 16.32
N ILE A 5 19.93 -14.67 15.78
CA ILE A 5 19.56 -15.25 14.51
C ILE A 5 19.12 -14.10 13.59
N MET A 6 19.79 -13.94 12.46
CA MET A 6 19.43 -12.99 11.41
C MET A 6 18.80 -13.74 10.23
N VAL A 7 17.64 -13.28 9.78
CA VAL A 7 16.94 -13.84 8.62
C VAL A 7 16.68 -12.70 7.65
N GLY A 8 17.06 -12.88 6.38
CA GLY A 8 16.85 -11.86 5.36
C GLY A 8 17.27 -12.35 3.98
N ASP A 9 16.76 -11.66 2.97
CA ASP A 9 17.20 -11.82 1.57
C ASP A 9 17.69 -10.46 1.07
N PRO A 10 19.00 -10.27 0.89
CA PRO A 10 19.54 -9.01 0.40
C PRO A 10 18.99 -8.59 -0.96
N LYS A 11 18.65 -9.54 -1.85
CA LYS A 11 18.04 -9.23 -3.16
C LYS A 11 16.63 -8.60 -3.04
N GLN A 12 15.98 -8.72 -1.88
CA GLN A 12 14.68 -8.14 -1.59
C GLN A 12 14.75 -6.83 -0.80
N ALA A 13 15.92 -6.21 -0.67
CA ALA A 13 16.10 -4.95 0.03
C ALA A 13 15.65 -3.74 -0.81
N ILE A 14 14.37 -3.71 -1.21
CA ILE A 14 13.78 -2.66 -2.05
C ILE A 14 13.32 -1.41 -1.26
N TYR A 15 13.60 -1.33 0.05
CA TYR A 15 13.22 -0.22 0.92
C TYR A 15 14.42 0.62 1.39
N GLY A 16 15.42 0.82 0.53
CA GLY A 16 16.60 1.64 0.84
C GLY A 16 16.22 3.05 1.32
N PHE A 17 15.18 3.65 0.73
CA PHE A 17 14.63 4.95 1.12
C PHE A 17 13.96 4.99 2.51
N ARG A 18 13.75 3.83 3.15
CA ARG A 18 13.25 3.68 4.53
C ARG A 18 14.32 3.20 5.51
N GLY A 19 15.60 3.33 5.14
CA GLY A 19 16.73 2.91 5.98
C GLY A 19 17.10 1.43 5.85
N GLY A 20 16.60 0.72 4.83
CA GLY A 20 17.09 -0.61 4.47
C GLY A 20 18.54 -0.49 3.99
N ASP A 21 19.50 -0.85 4.83
CA ASP A 21 20.92 -0.70 4.56
C ASP A 21 21.57 -2.05 4.25
N MET A 22 21.85 -2.26 2.98
CA MET A 22 22.51 -3.46 2.47
C MET A 22 23.95 -3.60 2.97
N LEU A 23 24.66 -2.48 3.07
CA LEU A 23 26.03 -2.48 3.56
C LEU A 23 26.09 -2.92 5.03
N THR A 24 25.20 -2.38 5.85
CA THR A 24 25.07 -2.81 7.26
C THR A 24 24.69 -4.29 7.37
N TYR A 25 23.78 -4.79 6.52
CA TYR A 25 23.45 -6.20 6.50
C TYR A 25 24.66 -7.08 6.15
N ASN A 26 25.40 -6.73 5.09
CA ASN A 26 26.58 -7.48 4.68
C ASN A 26 27.69 -7.41 5.74
N LYS A 27 27.92 -6.27 6.34
CA LYS A 27 28.89 -6.11 7.44
C LYS A 27 28.51 -7.01 8.63
N ALA A 28 27.25 -6.98 9.05
CA ALA A 28 26.75 -7.83 10.12
C ALA A 28 26.90 -9.33 9.80
N ARG A 29 26.66 -9.73 8.54
CA ARG A 29 26.86 -11.09 8.06
C ARG A 29 28.33 -11.52 8.19
N LEU A 30 29.27 -10.66 7.72
CA LEU A 30 30.70 -10.92 7.83
C LEU A 30 31.17 -10.99 9.28
N ASP A 31 30.66 -10.12 10.14
CA ASP A 31 30.95 -10.14 11.59
C ASP A 31 30.51 -11.43 12.26
N VAL A 32 29.34 -11.97 11.87
CA VAL A 32 28.86 -13.26 12.37
C VAL A 32 29.79 -14.38 11.95
N LEU A 33 30.23 -14.40 10.70
CA LEU A 33 31.16 -15.43 10.19
C LEU A 33 32.54 -15.32 10.88
N ALA A 34 33.06 -14.11 11.05
CA ALA A 34 34.34 -13.87 11.74
C ALA A 34 34.31 -14.34 13.22
N LYS A 35 33.13 -14.31 13.86
CA LYS A 35 32.90 -14.82 15.23
C LYS A 35 32.50 -16.29 15.28
N GLN A 36 32.85 -17.06 14.24
CA GLN A 36 32.54 -18.50 14.12
C GLN A 36 31.03 -18.81 14.12
N GLY A 37 30.19 -17.83 13.73
CA GLY A 37 28.78 -18.05 13.48
C GLY A 37 28.55 -18.89 12.20
N ARG A 38 27.32 -19.35 12.01
CA ARG A 38 26.93 -20.19 10.87
C ARG A 38 26.01 -19.43 9.92
N GLN A 39 26.23 -19.61 8.63
CA GLN A 39 25.34 -19.11 7.58
C GLN A 39 24.65 -20.27 6.89
N TYR A 40 23.34 -20.13 6.68
CA TYR A 40 22.52 -21.08 5.95
C TYR A 40 21.82 -20.35 4.81
N SER A 41 21.72 -20.98 3.65
CA SER A 41 20.99 -20.46 2.48
C SER A 41 19.79 -21.34 2.17
N LEU A 42 18.65 -20.72 1.90
CA LEU A 42 17.47 -21.40 1.40
C LEU A 42 17.56 -21.50 -0.11
N LYS A 43 17.81 -22.71 -0.61
CA LYS A 43 18.02 -22.96 -2.04
C LYS A 43 16.73 -23.19 -2.83
N TYR A 44 15.64 -23.58 -2.14
CA TYR A 44 14.42 -24.02 -2.78
C TYR A 44 13.33 -22.96 -2.72
N ASN A 45 12.76 -22.64 -3.89
CA ASN A 45 11.55 -21.83 -3.99
C ASN A 45 10.32 -22.74 -3.95
N HIS A 46 9.53 -22.62 -2.90
CA HIS A 46 8.31 -23.38 -2.69
C HIS A 46 7.03 -22.59 -3.02
N ARG A 47 7.15 -21.43 -3.63
CA ARG A 47 6.02 -20.54 -3.95
C ARG A 47 5.56 -20.63 -5.40
N SER A 48 6.53 -20.77 -6.32
CA SER A 48 6.27 -20.62 -7.75
C SER A 48 6.39 -21.95 -8.49
N VAL A 49 5.68 -22.07 -9.63
CA VAL A 49 5.78 -23.23 -10.51
C VAL A 49 7.21 -23.39 -11.02
N GLN A 50 7.65 -24.64 -11.21
CA GLN A 50 9.02 -24.97 -11.56
C GLN A 50 9.54 -24.21 -12.80
N LYS A 51 8.75 -24.15 -13.88
CA LYS A 51 9.13 -23.45 -15.11
C LYS A 51 9.38 -21.96 -14.90
N LEU A 52 8.60 -21.30 -14.00
CA LEU A 52 8.82 -19.88 -13.69
C LEU A 52 10.12 -19.68 -12.92
N VAL A 53 10.41 -20.54 -11.93
CA VAL A 53 11.66 -20.50 -11.18
C VAL A 53 12.86 -20.62 -12.13
N GLN A 54 12.83 -21.59 -13.05
CA GLN A 54 13.90 -21.82 -14.03
C GLN A 54 14.13 -20.61 -14.96
N VAL A 55 13.05 -20.00 -15.46
CA VAL A 55 13.16 -18.84 -16.36
C VAL A 55 13.70 -17.62 -15.63
N VAL A 56 13.21 -17.36 -14.41
CA VAL A 56 13.70 -16.24 -13.59
C VAL A 56 15.15 -16.46 -13.19
N ASP A 57 15.52 -17.67 -12.78
CA ASP A 57 16.90 -18.03 -12.46
C ASP A 57 17.84 -17.82 -13.66
N ALA A 58 17.47 -18.30 -14.85
CA ALA A 58 18.25 -18.12 -16.08
C ALA A 58 18.38 -16.63 -16.47
N LEU A 59 17.36 -15.80 -16.18
CA LEU A 59 17.42 -14.36 -16.43
C LEU A 59 18.46 -13.68 -15.54
N PHE A 60 18.43 -13.98 -14.24
CA PHE A 60 19.32 -13.34 -13.26
C PHE A 60 20.72 -13.93 -13.21
N GLN A 61 20.94 -15.13 -13.70
CA GLN A 61 22.30 -15.67 -13.89
C GLN A 61 23.14 -14.89 -14.91
N ARG A 62 22.50 -14.11 -15.79
CA ARG A 62 23.20 -13.25 -16.76
C ARG A 62 23.83 -12.03 -16.10
N GLN A 63 23.26 -11.54 -15.02
CA GLN A 63 23.74 -10.41 -14.21
C GLN A 63 23.92 -10.91 -12.78
N GLN A 64 25.12 -11.38 -12.46
CA GLN A 64 25.40 -12.02 -11.16
C GLN A 64 25.69 -11.01 -10.04
N ASP A 65 26.19 -9.82 -10.38
CA ASP A 65 26.52 -8.77 -9.45
C ASP A 65 25.40 -7.71 -9.41
N PHE A 66 24.77 -7.56 -8.26
CA PHE A 66 23.76 -6.53 -7.99
C PHE A 66 24.36 -5.28 -7.32
N GLY A 67 25.69 -5.22 -7.24
CA GLY A 67 26.38 -4.16 -6.51
C GLY A 67 26.35 -4.36 -4.99
N GLU A 68 27.11 -3.51 -4.26
CA GLU A 68 27.20 -3.54 -2.79
C GLU A 68 27.54 -4.94 -2.21
N GLN A 69 28.34 -5.73 -2.94
CA GLN A 69 28.72 -7.12 -2.57
C GLN A 69 27.52 -8.08 -2.46
N VAL A 70 26.46 -7.82 -3.20
CA VAL A 70 25.32 -8.71 -3.33
C VAL A 70 25.41 -9.48 -4.62
N TYR A 71 25.68 -10.77 -4.51
CA TYR A 71 25.78 -11.67 -5.65
C TYR A 71 24.52 -12.52 -5.78
N TYR A 72 24.12 -12.76 -7.01
CA TYR A 72 23.02 -13.68 -7.30
C TYR A 72 23.37 -15.09 -6.83
N GLN A 73 22.45 -15.68 -6.08
CA GLN A 73 22.53 -17.09 -5.73
C GLN A 73 21.42 -17.84 -6.48
N PRO A 74 21.77 -18.86 -7.28
CA PRO A 74 20.79 -19.68 -7.98
C PRO A 74 19.76 -20.29 -7.06
N VAL A 75 18.53 -20.36 -7.53
CA VAL A 75 17.38 -20.87 -6.80
C VAL A 75 16.77 -22.03 -7.56
N GLU A 76 16.58 -23.15 -6.89
CA GLU A 76 15.95 -24.34 -7.43
C GLU A 76 14.45 -24.36 -7.09
N ALA A 77 13.66 -25.00 -7.94
CA ALA A 77 12.25 -25.22 -7.61
C ALA A 77 12.12 -26.25 -6.47
N GLY A 78 11.23 -25.95 -5.52
CA GLY A 78 10.93 -26.85 -4.43
C GLY A 78 10.19 -28.13 -4.90
N THR A 79 10.18 -29.12 -4.04
CA THR A 79 9.58 -30.44 -4.34
C THR A 79 8.05 -30.44 -4.27
N ARG A 80 7.42 -29.39 -3.72
CA ARG A 80 5.96 -29.30 -3.69
C ARG A 80 5.44 -29.02 -5.10
N PRO A 81 4.52 -29.87 -5.62
CA PRO A 81 3.86 -29.60 -6.90
C PRO A 81 3.02 -28.33 -6.73
N HIS A 82 3.23 -27.37 -7.61
CA HIS A 82 2.34 -26.23 -7.79
C HIS A 82 1.47 -26.48 -9.02
N PRO A 83 0.15 -26.35 -8.89
CA PRO A 83 -0.73 -26.52 -10.03
C PRO A 83 -0.39 -25.48 -11.10
N ALA A 84 -0.23 -25.94 -12.34
CA ALA A 84 0.11 -25.10 -13.46
C ALA A 84 -1.10 -24.31 -13.97
N LEU A 85 -0.83 -23.14 -14.57
CA LEU A 85 -1.83 -22.46 -15.38
C LEU A 85 -1.90 -23.15 -16.74
N VAL A 86 -3.09 -23.59 -17.11
CA VAL A 86 -3.37 -24.42 -18.31
C VAL A 86 -4.37 -23.71 -19.21
N ASP A 87 -4.22 -23.88 -20.50
CA ASP A 87 -5.15 -23.39 -21.53
C ASP A 87 -6.26 -24.40 -21.86
N ALA A 88 -7.10 -24.06 -22.83
CA ALA A 88 -8.22 -24.91 -23.26
C ALA A 88 -7.77 -26.27 -23.83
N GLN A 89 -6.55 -26.38 -24.28
CA GLN A 89 -5.95 -27.61 -24.82
C GLN A 89 -5.31 -28.47 -23.72
N GLY A 90 -5.35 -27.98 -22.46
CA GLY A 90 -4.71 -28.64 -21.34
C GLY A 90 -3.18 -28.47 -21.31
N GLU A 91 -2.65 -27.53 -22.11
CA GLU A 91 -1.24 -27.25 -22.16
C GLU A 91 -0.83 -26.19 -21.14
N ASN A 92 0.35 -26.40 -20.54
CA ASN A 92 0.90 -25.44 -19.58
C ASN A 92 1.24 -24.12 -20.25
N HIS A 93 0.72 -23.02 -19.70
CA HIS A 93 1.06 -21.68 -20.13
C HIS A 93 2.58 -21.42 -20.01
N VAL A 94 3.13 -20.69 -20.97
CA VAL A 94 4.51 -20.20 -20.91
C VAL A 94 4.65 -19.25 -19.72
N PRO A 95 5.62 -19.49 -18.81
CA PRO A 95 5.70 -18.79 -17.54
C PRO A 95 6.11 -17.32 -17.65
N LEU A 96 6.84 -16.95 -18.70
CA LEU A 96 7.24 -15.55 -18.97
C LEU A 96 6.92 -15.20 -20.42
N ARG A 97 6.26 -14.07 -20.61
CA ARG A 97 5.93 -13.54 -21.94
C ARG A 97 6.35 -12.08 -22.04
N TRP A 98 6.88 -11.70 -23.18
CA TRP A 98 7.17 -10.32 -23.53
C TRP A 98 6.00 -9.78 -24.36
N LEU A 99 5.42 -8.67 -23.89
CA LEU A 99 4.46 -7.90 -24.66
C LEU A 99 5.22 -6.76 -25.36
N LEU A 100 5.50 -6.96 -26.66
CA LEU A 100 6.16 -5.94 -27.46
C LEU A 100 5.13 -4.93 -27.93
N LEU A 101 5.40 -3.67 -27.68
CA LEU A 101 4.52 -2.55 -28.01
C LEU A 101 5.06 -1.81 -29.23
N GLU A 102 4.21 -1.54 -30.21
CA GLU A 102 4.57 -0.69 -31.36
C GLU A 102 4.72 0.76 -30.95
N ASP A 103 3.88 1.24 -30.00
CA ASP A 103 3.93 2.60 -29.45
C ASP A 103 3.76 2.55 -27.93
N LYS A 104 4.71 3.13 -27.19
CA LYS A 104 4.66 3.28 -25.73
C LYS A 104 3.40 4.02 -25.23
N LYS A 105 2.83 4.90 -26.03
CA LYS A 105 1.60 5.63 -25.67
C LYS A 105 0.41 4.71 -25.48
N ASN A 106 0.43 3.54 -26.13
CA ASN A 106 -0.65 2.56 -26.10
C ASN A 106 -0.42 1.44 -25.06
N GLU A 107 0.65 1.51 -24.26
CA GLU A 107 0.98 0.47 -23.25
C GLU A 107 -0.23 0.12 -22.37
N ALA A 108 -0.84 1.13 -21.75
CA ALA A 108 -1.96 0.94 -20.84
C ALA A 108 -3.16 0.27 -21.52
N GLN A 109 -3.49 0.69 -22.74
CA GLN A 109 -4.59 0.16 -23.53
C GLN A 109 -4.34 -1.31 -23.92
N GLN A 110 -3.14 -1.62 -24.40
CA GLN A 110 -2.79 -2.99 -24.79
C GLN A 110 -2.76 -3.95 -23.60
N VAL A 111 -2.24 -3.50 -22.46
CA VAL A 111 -2.28 -4.26 -21.21
C VAL A 111 -3.74 -4.50 -20.79
N ALA A 112 -4.60 -3.50 -20.82
CA ALA A 112 -6.01 -3.65 -20.47
C ALA A 112 -6.76 -4.62 -21.39
N TRP A 113 -6.49 -4.57 -22.68
CA TRP A 113 -7.06 -5.54 -23.64
C TRP A 113 -6.58 -6.97 -23.39
N LYS A 114 -5.28 -7.14 -23.10
CA LYS A 114 -4.73 -8.46 -22.79
C LYS A 114 -5.33 -9.03 -21.48
N ILE A 115 -5.53 -8.17 -20.48
CA ILE A 115 -6.21 -8.56 -19.24
C ILE A 115 -7.65 -8.99 -19.51
N ARG A 116 -8.39 -8.22 -20.32
CA ARG A 116 -9.76 -8.58 -20.74
C ARG A 116 -9.81 -9.93 -21.43
N ASP A 117 -8.85 -10.18 -22.34
CA ASP A 117 -8.75 -11.44 -23.06
C ASP A 117 -8.55 -12.63 -22.09
N LEU A 118 -7.65 -12.52 -21.13
CA LEU A 118 -7.40 -13.52 -20.11
C LEU A 118 -8.63 -13.78 -19.21
N ILE A 119 -9.33 -12.72 -18.81
CA ILE A 119 -10.56 -12.85 -18.02
C ILE A 119 -11.64 -13.57 -18.83
N ASN A 120 -11.81 -13.23 -20.11
CA ASN A 120 -12.77 -13.88 -20.99
C ASN A 120 -12.45 -15.37 -21.18
N GLN A 121 -11.18 -15.74 -21.35
CA GLN A 121 -10.75 -17.13 -21.41
C GLN A 121 -11.09 -17.88 -20.11
N GLY A 122 -10.93 -17.22 -18.94
CA GLY A 122 -11.35 -17.80 -17.67
C GLY A 122 -12.87 -18.00 -17.56
N ILE A 123 -13.66 -16.99 -17.97
CA ILE A 123 -15.14 -17.08 -18.00
C ILE A 123 -15.60 -18.21 -18.93
N GLN A 124 -14.93 -18.40 -20.06
CA GLN A 124 -15.19 -19.48 -21.02
C GLN A 124 -14.62 -20.84 -20.58
N GLN A 125 -14.05 -20.92 -19.39
CA GLN A 125 -13.41 -22.11 -18.83
C GLN A 125 -12.21 -22.62 -19.67
N GLN A 126 -11.59 -21.74 -20.42
CA GLN A 126 -10.45 -22.04 -21.31
C GLN A 126 -9.10 -21.74 -20.65
N LEU A 127 -9.07 -21.04 -19.53
CA LEU A 127 -7.87 -20.70 -18.78
C LEU A 127 -8.09 -20.94 -17.29
N TYR A 128 -7.36 -21.85 -16.70
CA TYR A 128 -7.54 -22.25 -15.31
C TYR A 128 -6.23 -22.73 -14.67
N VAL A 129 -6.18 -22.69 -13.36
CA VAL A 129 -5.15 -23.36 -12.56
C VAL A 129 -5.59 -24.81 -12.39
N ALA A 130 -4.73 -25.77 -12.77
CA ALA A 130 -4.99 -27.20 -12.70
C ALA A 130 -4.91 -27.72 -11.25
N ASP A 131 -5.85 -27.26 -10.43
CA ASP A 131 -6.07 -27.70 -9.06
C ASP A 131 -7.29 -28.63 -8.99
N ASP A 132 -7.58 -29.21 -7.85
CA ASP A 132 -8.77 -30.04 -7.64
C ASP A 132 -9.66 -29.40 -6.56
N PRO A 133 -10.80 -28.77 -6.92
CA PRO A 133 -11.33 -28.55 -8.28
C PRO A 133 -10.56 -27.47 -9.08
N PRO A 134 -10.66 -27.49 -10.43
CA PRO A 134 -10.03 -26.49 -11.28
C PRO A 134 -10.46 -25.06 -10.93
N GLN A 135 -9.49 -24.13 -10.86
CA GLN A 135 -9.75 -22.72 -10.52
C GLN A 135 -9.66 -21.88 -11.79
N PHE A 136 -10.81 -21.49 -12.35
CA PHE A 136 -10.85 -20.64 -13.54
C PHE A 136 -10.36 -19.23 -13.25
N MET A 137 -9.65 -18.65 -14.20
CA MET A 137 -9.03 -17.34 -14.06
C MET A 137 -10.05 -16.22 -13.99
N GLY A 138 -9.91 -15.35 -13.01
CA GLY A 138 -10.74 -14.17 -12.82
C GLY A 138 -9.91 -12.88 -12.66
N ALA A 139 -10.61 -11.77 -12.57
CA ALA A 139 -9.95 -10.46 -12.40
C ALA A 139 -9.08 -10.40 -11.13
N ASN A 140 -9.47 -11.09 -10.06
CA ASN A 140 -8.75 -11.11 -8.79
C ASN A 140 -7.39 -11.83 -8.84
N ASP A 141 -7.20 -12.69 -9.85
CA ASP A 141 -6.01 -13.49 -10.00
C ASP A 141 -4.90 -12.73 -10.75
N ILE A 142 -5.21 -11.55 -11.25
CA ILE A 142 -4.33 -10.74 -12.10
C ILE A 142 -3.86 -9.51 -11.33
N ALA A 143 -2.54 -9.28 -11.35
CA ALA A 143 -1.93 -8.06 -10.83
C ALA A 143 -1.18 -7.30 -11.91
N VAL A 144 -1.20 -5.97 -11.82
CA VAL A 144 -0.38 -5.07 -12.62
C VAL A 144 0.54 -4.32 -11.66
N LEU A 145 1.84 -4.47 -11.88
CA LEU A 145 2.89 -3.87 -11.08
C LEU A 145 3.59 -2.78 -11.89
N SER A 146 3.91 -1.67 -11.24
CA SER A 146 4.69 -0.58 -11.83
C SER A 146 5.64 0.02 -10.81
N LYS A 147 6.72 0.63 -11.28
CA LYS A 147 7.66 1.39 -10.43
C LYS A 147 6.98 2.62 -9.83
N ASN A 148 6.09 3.26 -10.57
CA ASN A 148 5.39 4.49 -10.18
C ASN A 148 3.88 4.39 -10.41
N HIS A 149 3.15 5.40 -9.95
CA HIS A 149 1.69 5.43 -9.99
C HIS A 149 1.12 5.90 -11.33
N ASP A 150 1.86 6.70 -12.10
CA ASP A 150 1.40 7.25 -13.39
C ASP A 150 1.02 6.13 -14.39
N GLY A 151 1.85 5.09 -14.50
CA GLY A 151 1.51 3.92 -15.31
C GLY A 151 0.25 3.19 -14.83
N LEU A 152 0.10 3.06 -13.51
CA LEU A 152 -1.09 2.43 -12.91
C LEU A 152 -2.36 3.24 -13.13
N ASP A 153 -2.28 4.59 -13.08
CA ASP A 153 -3.43 5.48 -13.32
C ASP A 153 -3.96 5.29 -14.75
N LYS A 154 -3.07 5.19 -15.72
CA LYS A 154 -3.42 4.95 -17.13
C LYS A 154 -4.06 3.58 -17.34
N VAL A 155 -3.49 2.54 -16.75
CA VAL A 155 -4.05 1.18 -16.83
C VAL A 155 -5.41 1.10 -16.12
N GLN A 156 -5.57 1.75 -14.98
CA GLN A 156 -6.85 1.82 -14.27
C GLN A 156 -7.93 2.44 -15.16
N PHE A 157 -7.65 3.59 -15.78
CA PHE A 157 -8.57 4.27 -16.68
C PHE A 157 -9.01 3.35 -17.83
N GLU A 158 -8.08 2.63 -18.47
CA GLU A 158 -8.41 1.74 -19.57
C GLU A 158 -9.20 0.50 -19.13
N LEU A 159 -8.91 -0.07 -17.95
CA LEU A 159 -9.67 -1.19 -17.39
C LEU A 159 -11.10 -0.77 -17.04
N GLU A 160 -11.27 0.38 -16.39
CA GLU A 160 -12.58 0.93 -16.04
C GLU A 160 -13.41 1.23 -17.29
N ARG A 161 -12.78 1.73 -18.36
CA ARG A 161 -13.41 1.93 -19.67
C ARG A 161 -13.93 0.62 -20.30
N LEU A 162 -13.24 -0.48 -20.03
CA LEU A 162 -13.67 -1.83 -20.44
C LEU A 162 -14.67 -2.47 -19.48
N GLY A 163 -15.10 -1.78 -18.41
CA GLY A 163 -16.01 -2.30 -17.39
C GLY A 163 -15.38 -3.31 -16.44
N ILE A 164 -14.04 -3.38 -16.40
CA ILE A 164 -13.29 -4.31 -15.54
C ILE A 164 -13.07 -3.64 -14.18
N LEU A 165 -13.47 -4.31 -13.12
CA LEU A 165 -13.25 -3.84 -11.75
C LEU A 165 -11.76 -3.85 -11.40
N VAL A 166 -11.34 -2.81 -10.72
CA VAL A 166 -9.96 -2.61 -10.29
C VAL A 166 -9.89 -2.53 -8.77
N ASN A 167 -8.94 -3.23 -8.20
CA ASN A 167 -8.59 -3.12 -6.79
C ASN A 167 -7.21 -2.47 -6.66
N ARG A 168 -7.19 -1.25 -6.17
CA ARG A 168 -5.95 -0.49 -5.95
C ARG A 168 -5.87 -0.03 -4.51
N PRO A 169 -4.76 -0.29 -3.79
CA PRO A 169 -4.53 0.31 -2.49
C PRO A 169 -4.59 1.84 -2.61
N SER A 170 -5.41 2.47 -1.80
CA SER A 170 -5.51 3.92 -1.78
C SER A 170 -4.19 4.52 -1.28
N LYS A 171 -3.74 5.61 -1.90
CA LYS A 171 -2.68 6.47 -1.38
C LYS A 171 -3.23 7.63 -0.58
N ARG A 172 -4.54 7.81 -0.61
CA ARG A 172 -5.17 8.92 0.07
C ARG A 172 -5.14 8.69 1.56
N SER A 173 -4.84 9.72 2.30
CA SER A 173 -5.05 9.72 3.74
C SER A 173 -6.53 9.53 4.04
N VAL A 174 -6.86 8.72 5.05
CA VAL A 174 -8.23 8.56 5.52
C VAL A 174 -8.83 9.90 5.93
N PHE A 175 -8.00 10.88 6.32
CA PHE A 175 -8.42 12.24 6.68
C PHE A 175 -8.87 13.10 5.48
N GLU A 176 -8.54 12.72 4.25
CA GLU A 176 -9.06 13.36 3.02
C GLU A 176 -10.48 12.90 2.67
N SER A 177 -10.92 11.80 3.27
CA SER A 177 -12.23 11.22 3.00
C SER A 177 -13.38 12.14 3.48
N GLN A 178 -14.55 12.01 2.82
CA GLN A 178 -15.74 12.75 3.27
C GLN A 178 -16.16 12.34 4.69
N VAL A 179 -16.04 11.06 5.04
CA VAL A 179 -16.40 10.59 6.39
C VAL A 179 -15.47 11.17 7.46
N ALA A 180 -14.23 11.49 7.13
CA ALA A 180 -13.35 12.19 8.07
C ALA A 180 -13.83 13.63 8.37
N LYS A 181 -14.33 14.33 7.34
CA LYS A 181 -14.95 15.65 7.54
C LYS A 181 -16.22 15.55 8.37
N ASP A 182 -17.00 14.50 8.17
CA ASP A 182 -18.21 14.25 8.95
C ASP A 182 -17.89 13.91 10.41
N VAL A 183 -16.85 13.12 10.68
CA VAL A 183 -16.31 12.87 12.03
C VAL A 183 -15.81 14.18 12.65
N GLY A 184 -15.13 15.03 11.88
CA GLY A 184 -14.70 16.36 12.35
C GLY A 184 -15.86 17.26 12.75
N ALA A 185 -16.97 17.23 12.00
CA ALA A 185 -18.18 17.96 12.35
C ALA A 185 -18.80 17.42 13.65
N LEU A 186 -18.87 16.10 13.82
CA LEU A 186 -19.38 15.46 15.02
C LEU A 186 -18.54 15.81 16.26
N LEU A 187 -17.22 15.67 16.18
CA LEU A 187 -16.29 16.06 17.26
C LEU A 187 -16.41 17.55 17.59
N THR A 188 -16.63 18.39 16.58
CA THR A 188 -16.81 19.84 16.78
C THR A 188 -18.09 20.14 17.54
N ALA A 189 -19.21 19.47 17.24
CA ALA A 189 -20.45 19.61 17.99
C ALA A 189 -20.33 19.10 19.44
N MET A 190 -19.64 17.98 19.65
CA MET A 190 -19.34 17.44 20.98
C MET A 190 -18.52 18.43 21.82
N MET A 191 -17.57 19.16 21.24
CA MET A 191 -16.74 20.14 21.96
C MET A 191 -17.43 21.48 22.15
N HIS A 192 -18.39 21.81 21.30
CA HIS A 192 -19.12 23.09 21.32
C HIS A 192 -20.64 22.86 21.23
N PRO A 193 -21.26 22.17 22.20
CA PRO A 193 -22.66 21.75 22.14
C PRO A 193 -23.67 22.90 22.10
N PHE A 194 -23.30 24.10 22.59
CA PHE A 194 -24.15 25.27 22.59
C PHE A 194 -23.97 26.18 21.36
N ASP A 195 -23.15 25.79 20.41
CA ASP A 195 -22.99 26.48 19.12
C ASP A 195 -23.94 25.85 18.09
N GLU A 196 -25.07 26.50 17.85
CA GLU A 196 -26.11 26.02 16.96
C GLU A 196 -25.58 25.72 15.54
N ALA A 197 -24.69 26.55 15.00
CA ALA A 197 -24.14 26.35 13.65
C ALA A 197 -23.30 25.05 13.55
N LYS A 198 -22.54 24.76 14.59
CA LYS A 198 -21.74 23.54 14.67
C LYS A 198 -22.61 22.30 14.86
N VAL A 199 -23.66 22.41 15.68
CA VAL A 199 -24.65 21.33 15.86
C VAL A 199 -25.39 21.05 14.53
N ARG A 200 -25.91 22.09 13.86
CA ARG A 200 -26.54 21.91 12.52
C ARG A 200 -25.63 21.22 11.52
N ARG A 201 -24.36 21.61 11.49
CA ARG A 201 -23.38 20.98 10.60
C ARG A 201 -23.18 19.49 10.91
N ALA A 202 -23.15 19.11 12.17
CA ALA A 202 -23.08 17.71 12.58
C ALA A 202 -24.34 16.93 12.19
N LEU A 203 -25.52 17.52 12.40
CA LEU A 203 -26.82 16.90 12.04
C LEU A 203 -26.93 16.62 10.55
N LEU A 204 -26.45 17.53 9.70
CA LEU A 204 -26.44 17.39 8.24
C LEU A 204 -25.33 16.44 7.71
N SER A 205 -24.48 15.91 8.57
CA SER A 205 -23.46 14.95 8.17
C SER A 205 -24.06 13.60 7.78
N ARG A 206 -23.35 12.81 6.98
CA ARG A 206 -23.77 11.45 6.63
C ARG A 206 -23.90 10.54 7.85
N LEU A 207 -23.21 10.86 8.95
CA LEU A 207 -23.22 10.07 10.17
C LEU A 207 -24.58 10.17 10.88
N LEU A 208 -25.14 11.38 10.96
CA LEU A 208 -26.43 11.61 11.58
C LEU A 208 -27.59 11.54 10.58
N ALA A 209 -27.29 11.76 9.29
CA ALA A 209 -28.20 11.58 8.15
C ALA A 209 -29.52 12.36 8.26
N ILE A 210 -29.51 13.52 8.92
CA ILE A 210 -30.65 14.44 8.93
C ILE A 210 -30.55 15.30 7.67
N ASP A 211 -31.56 15.24 6.81
CA ASP A 211 -31.62 16.07 5.62
C ASP A 211 -32.10 17.50 5.96
N LEU A 212 -31.95 18.43 5.01
CA LEU A 212 -32.32 19.83 5.20
C LEU A 212 -33.80 20.02 5.53
N LYS A 213 -34.69 19.20 4.96
CA LYS A 213 -36.13 19.27 5.26
C LYS A 213 -36.42 18.81 6.67
N GLN A 214 -35.83 17.70 7.09
CA GLN A 214 -35.94 17.20 8.44
C GLN A 214 -35.38 18.20 9.47
N LEU A 215 -34.25 18.84 9.16
CA LEU A 215 -33.66 19.86 10.03
C LEU A 215 -34.62 21.05 10.19
N LEU A 216 -35.23 21.53 9.11
CA LEU A 216 -36.22 22.61 9.19
C LEU A 216 -37.49 22.23 10.00
N GLU A 217 -37.90 20.95 9.94
CA GLU A 217 -39.01 20.46 10.77
C GLU A 217 -38.60 20.35 12.25
N VAL A 218 -37.38 19.97 12.55
CA VAL A 218 -36.81 19.96 13.90
C VAL A 218 -36.79 21.38 14.45
N GLU A 219 -36.38 22.37 13.67
CA GLU A 219 -36.32 23.79 14.11
C GLU A 219 -37.70 24.43 14.37
N LYS A 220 -38.73 23.92 13.71
CA LYS A 220 -40.11 24.37 14.00
C LYS A 220 -40.69 23.86 15.34
N GLN A 221 -40.10 22.82 15.89
CA GLN A 221 -40.49 22.25 17.17
C GLN A 221 -39.95 23.10 18.31
N ALA A 222 -40.70 23.35 19.35
CA ALA A 222 -40.38 24.26 20.46
C ALA A 222 -39.02 23.95 21.15
N ASN A 223 -38.57 22.66 21.12
CA ASN A 223 -37.30 22.25 21.74
C ASN A 223 -36.44 21.41 20.79
N GLY A 224 -36.69 21.44 19.46
CA GLY A 224 -36.10 20.50 18.54
C GLY A 224 -34.58 20.55 18.50
N LEU A 225 -33.98 21.73 18.28
CA LEU A 225 -32.52 21.88 18.25
C LEU A 225 -31.92 21.80 19.66
N SER A 226 -32.60 22.30 20.67
CA SER A 226 -32.16 22.29 22.08
C SER A 226 -31.96 20.86 22.60
N GLN A 227 -32.77 19.90 22.15
CA GLN A 227 -32.58 18.48 22.51
C GLN A 227 -31.26 17.96 21.99
N PHE A 228 -30.90 18.19 20.72
CA PHE A 228 -29.61 17.78 20.17
C PHE A 228 -28.44 18.49 20.86
N MET A 229 -28.61 19.77 21.24
CA MET A 229 -27.60 20.50 21.99
C MET A 229 -27.36 19.85 23.36
N ALA A 230 -28.44 19.43 24.06
CA ALA A 230 -28.35 18.71 25.34
C ALA A 230 -27.70 17.35 25.15
N ASP A 231 -28.06 16.60 24.10
CA ASP A 231 -27.43 15.31 23.77
C ASP A 231 -25.92 15.45 23.54
N PHE A 232 -25.48 16.49 22.83
CA PHE A 232 -24.05 16.76 22.62
C PHE A 232 -23.35 17.22 23.89
N ASP A 233 -24.03 17.94 24.81
CA ASP A 233 -23.48 18.32 26.10
C ASP A 233 -23.25 17.12 27.00
N ASP A 234 -24.21 16.19 27.06
CA ASP A 234 -24.08 14.92 27.78
C ASP A 234 -22.90 14.10 27.23
N ILE A 235 -22.73 14.04 25.88
CA ILE A 235 -21.60 13.35 25.25
C ILE A 235 -20.27 14.02 25.62
N ARG A 236 -20.21 15.37 25.63
CA ARG A 236 -19.01 16.10 26.03
C ARG A 236 -18.64 15.80 27.49
N ASP A 237 -19.62 15.84 28.39
CA ASP A 237 -19.43 15.54 29.81
C ASP A 237 -18.96 14.08 30.00
N MET A 238 -19.51 13.14 29.23
CA MET A 238 -19.02 11.75 29.21
C MET A 238 -17.58 11.68 28.73
N TRP A 239 -17.21 12.44 27.69
CA TRP A 239 -15.83 12.48 27.18
C TRP A 239 -14.84 12.95 28.25
N ILE A 240 -15.21 14.03 28.95
CA ILE A 240 -14.38 14.62 30.01
C ILE A 240 -14.24 13.67 31.21
N ASN A 241 -15.34 13.04 31.63
CA ASN A 241 -15.38 12.25 32.85
C ASN A 241 -15.06 10.77 32.70
N LYS A 242 -15.37 10.15 31.52
CA LYS A 242 -15.23 8.71 31.28
C LYS A 242 -14.30 8.36 30.10
N GLY A 243 -13.74 9.40 29.46
CA GLY A 243 -12.81 9.25 28.36
C GLY A 243 -13.47 9.17 26.98
N PHE A 244 -12.62 9.32 25.95
CA PHE A 244 -13.04 9.44 24.56
C PHE A 244 -13.86 8.23 24.07
N LEU A 245 -13.35 7.02 24.28
CA LEU A 245 -13.96 5.81 23.71
C LEU A 245 -15.39 5.60 24.19
N SER A 246 -15.66 5.86 25.48
CA SER A 246 -16.99 5.75 26.07
C SER A 246 -17.97 6.75 25.46
N ALA A 247 -17.54 8.02 25.35
CA ALA A 247 -18.34 9.08 24.74
C ALA A 247 -18.59 8.84 23.25
N TRP A 248 -17.56 8.36 22.53
CA TRP A 248 -17.65 8.06 21.10
C TRP A 248 -18.64 6.93 20.83
N GLN A 249 -18.53 5.82 21.55
CA GLN A 249 -19.46 4.70 21.41
C GLN A 249 -20.89 5.12 21.77
N TYR A 250 -21.07 5.92 22.82
CA TYR A 250 -22.37 6.44 23.18
C TYR A 250 -22.95 7.31 22.05
N ALA A 251 -22.18 8.24 21.49
CA ALA A 251 -22.59 9.07 20.37
C ALA A 251 -22.98 8.25 19.13
N LEU A 252 -22.17 7.26 18.73
CA LEU A 252 -22.47 6.39 17.60
C LEU A 252 -23.77 5.59 17.77
N ASN A 253 -24.07 5.18 19.00
CA ASN A 253 -25.30 4.44 19.34
C ASN A 253 -26.51 5.38 19.43
N LEU A 254 -26.39 6.51 20.12
CA LEU A 254 -27.48 7.49 20.30
C LEU A 254 -27.99 7.98 18.93
N PHE A 255 -27.08 8.37 18.06
CA PHE A 255 -27.40 8.85 16.71
C PHE A 255 -27.58 7.72 15.67
N LYS A 256 -27.51 6.46 16.08
CA LYS A 256 -27.71 5.28 15.21
C LYS A 256 -26.82 5.30 13.96
N VAL A 257 -25.59 5.77 14.09
CA VAL A 257 -24.69 6.06 12.98
C VAL A 257 -24.52 4.86 12.04
N TRP A 258 -24.30 3.66 12.58
CA TRP A 258 -24.12 2.46 11.77
C TRP A 258 -25.38 2.12 10.94
N LYS A 259 -26.57 2.31 11.51
CA LYS A 259 -27.83 2.10 10.78
C LYS A 259 -27.98 3.13 9.65
N ASN A 260 -27.66 4.40 9.91
CA ASN A 260 -27.75 5.47 8.93
C ASN A 260 -26.81 5.20 7.75
N LEU A 261 -25.56 4.78 8.00
CA LEU A 261 -24.59 4.46 6.95
C LEU A 261 -25.04 3.27 6.08
N VAL A 262 -25.62 2.24 6.68
CA VAL A 262 -26.14 1.07 5.92
C VAL A 262 -27.37 1.44 5.09
N ALA A 263 -28.23 2.33 5.61
CA ALA A 263 -29.43 2.77 4.90
C ALA A 263 -29.11 3.69 3.71
N TYR A 264 -27.97 4.36 3.72
CA TYR A 264 -27.56 5.24 2.65
C TYR A 264 -27.05 4.43 1.46
N GLN A 265 -27.88 4.23 0.44
CA GLN A 265 -27.56 3.48 -0.78
C GLN A 265 -26.58 4.26 -1.66
N SER A 266 -25.30 4.17 -1.38
CA SER A 266 -24.21 4.73 -2.19
C SER A 266 -23.24 3.62 -2.61
N ARG A 267 -22.64 3.75 -3.79
CA ARG A 267 -21.57 2.85 -4.25
C ARG A 267 -20.36 2.83 -3.29
N ASP A 268 -20.22 3.87 -2.44
CA ASP A 268 -19.10 4.04 -1.52
C ASP A 268 -19.41 3.64 -0.07
N ASN A 269 -20.53 2.96 0.21
CA ASN A 269 -20.92 2.63 1.59
C ASN A 269 -19.90 1.76 2.31
N GLU A 270 -19.38 0.73 1.66
CA GLU A 270 -18.34 -0.13 2.26
C GLU A 270 -17.10 0.70 2.60
N ARG A 271 -16.64 1.55 1.69
CA ARG A 271 -15.51 2.46 1.92
C ARG A 271 -15.76 3.38 3.10
N THR A 272 -16.95 3.96 3.20
CA THR A 272 -17.34 4.87 4.30
C THR A 272 -17.31 4.14 5.65
N VAL A 273 -17.83 2.93 5.72
CA VAL A 273 -17.81 2.10 6.94
C VAL A 273 -16.37 1.73 7.34
N VAL A 274 -15.55 1.30 6.38
CA VAL A 274 -14.14 0.95 6.64
C VAL A 274 -13.36 2.18 7.11
N ASN A 275 -13.54 3.34 6.47
CA ASN A 275 -12.87 4.57 6.84
C ASN A 275 -13.33 5.06 8.23
N LEU A 276 -14.63 4.97 8.57
CA LEU A 276 -15.12 5.32 9.91
C LEU A 276 -14.51 4.43 11.00
N ARG A 277 -14.42 3.13 10.76
CA ARG A 277 -13.75 2.20 11.70
C ARG A 277 -12.28 2.58 11.87
N HIS A 278 -11.58 2.85 10.78
CA HIS A 278 -10.19 3.25 10.82
C HIS A 278 -10.00 4.56 11.59
N LEU A 279 -10.81 5.59 11.33
CA LEU A 279 -10.79 6.86 12.09
C LEU A 279 -11.07 6.65 13.56
N THR A 280 -12.02 5.77 13.90
CA THR A 280 -12.33 5.43 15.30
C THR A 280 -11.11 4.81 16.01
N GLU A 281 -10.39 3.90 15.35
CA GLU A 281 -9.18 3.30 15.91
C GLU A 281 -8.07 4.34 16.08
N LEU A 282 -7.85 5.21 15.09
CA LEU A 282 -6.86 6.29 15.20
C LEU A 282 -7.18 7.25 16.34
N LEU A 283 -8.44 7.66 16.47
CA LEU A 283 -8.89 8.49 17.58
C LEU A 283 -8.70 7.80 18.94
N SER A 284 -9.02 6.51 19.03
CA SER A 284 -8.83 5.72 20.25
C SER A 284 -7.34 5.65 20.63
N GLN A 285 -6.45 5.30 19.70
CA GLN A 285 -5.01 5.21 19.93
C GLN A 285 -4.41 6.55 20.39
N HIS A 286 -4.82 7.65 19.74
CA HIS A 286 -4.31 8.97 20.09
C HIS A 286 -4.95 9.52 21.38
N SER A 287 -6.15 9.07 21.75
CA SER A 287 -6.77 9.45 23.03
C SER A 287 -5.98 8.97 24.25
N GLU A 288 -5.24 7.89 24.12
CA GLU A 288 -4.33 7.38 25.15
C GLU A 288 -3.06 8.26 25.27
N GLN A 289 -2.63 8.87 24.17
CA GLN A 289 -1.43 9.72 24.11
C GLN A 289 -1.74 11.18 24.55
N PHE A 290 -2.93 11.67 24.23
CA PHE A 290 -3.34 13.05 24.52
C PHE A 290 -4.22 13.11 25.77
N GLN A 291 -3.66 13.65 26.85
CA GLN A 291 -4.47 13.94 28.04
C GLN A 291 -5.43 15.09 27.76
N GLY A 292 -6.74 14.79 27.80
CA GLY A 292 -7.83 15.76 27.70
C GLY A 292 -8.47 15.88 26.31
N ALA A 293 -9.78 16.12 26.30
CA ALA A 293 -10.62 16.16 25.10
C ALA A 293 -10.15 17.20 24.08
N GLN A 294 -9.70 18.36 24.56
CA GLN A 294 -9.30 19.48 23.71
C GLN A 294 -8.07 19.16 22.85
N LYS A 295 -7.08 18.46 23.41
CA LYS A 295 -5.87 18.11 22.67
C LYS A 295 -6.15 17.11 21.55
N LEU A 296 -6.96 16.09 21.80
CA LEU A 296 -7.37 15.12 20.79
C LEU A 296 -8.19 15.79 19.68
N TYR A 297 -9.12 16.65 20.03
CA TYR A 297 -9.93 17.42 19.09
C TYR A 297 -9.05 18.29 18.16
N HIS A 298 -8.11 19.07 18.72
CA HIS A 298 -7.22 19.91 17.92
C HIS A 298 -6.28 19.07 17.03
N TRP A 299 -5.78 17.94 17.55
CA TRP A 299 -5.00 17.01 16.75
C TRP A 299 -5.81 16.54 15.54
N TYR A 300 -7.06 16.12 15.73
CA TYR A 300 -7.90 15.66 14.64
C TYR A 300 -8.14 16.73 13.58
N LEU A 301 -8.47 17.95 14.00
CA LEU A 301 -8.64 19.09 13.08
C LEU A 301 -7.36 19.38 12.29
N LYS A 302 -6.20 19.28 12.93
CA LYS A 302 -4.91 19.44 12.24
C LYS A 302 -4.72 18.39 11.16
N GLN A 303 -5.08 17.13 11.41
CA GLN A 303 -4.99 16.08 10.39
C GLN A 303 -5.93 16.35 9.20
N LEU A 304 -7.13 16.88 9.43
CA LEU A 304 -8.04 17.26 8.34
C LEU A 304 -7.49 18.38 7.44
N HIS A 305 -6.74 19.32 8.00
CA HIS A 305 -6.17 20.45 7.25
C HIS A 305 -4.82 20.14 6.59
N LEU A 306 -4.05 19.24 7.18
CA LEU A 306 -2.72 18.86 6.73
C LEU A 306 -2.62 17.32 6.72
N PRO A 307 -3.38 16.64 5.87
CA PRO A 307 -3.28 15.19 5.75
C PRO A 307 -1.87 14.85 5.25
N ALA A 308 -1.30 13.77 5.79
CA ALA A 308 0.01 13.29 5.40
C ALA A 308 -0.11 11.87 4.82
N GLU A 309 0.82 11.49 3.94
CA GLU A 309 0.89 10.14 3.37
C GLU A 309 1.62 9.17 4.32
N ARG A 310 1.30 9.20 5.61
CA ARG A 310 1.86 8.26 6.57
C ARG A 310 1.15 6.92 6.44
N GLU A 311 1.87 5.82 6.57
CA GLU A 311 1.34 4.48 6.36
C GLU A 311 0.08 4.17 7.22
N TRP A 312 0.06 4.66 8.45
CA TRP A 312 -1.08 4.48 9.37
C TRP A 312 -2.27 5.39 9.06
N GLU A 313 -2.11 6.43 8.23
CA GLU A 313 -3.19 7.32 7.78
C GLU A 313 -3.82 6.86 6.45
N LEU A 314 -3.18 5.96 5.71
CA LEU A 314 -3.69 5.55 4.41
C LEU A 314 -5.01 4.78 4.56
N GLU A 315 -5.94 5.05 3.65
CA GLU A 315 -7.20 4.31 3.60
C GLU A 315 -6.94 2.81 3.51
N ARG A 316 -7.61 2.04 4.36
CA ARG A 316 -7.48 0.59 4.39
C ARG A 316 -8.03 -0.06 3.13
N LYS A 317 -7.45 -1.19 2.76
CA LYS A 317 -7.97 -2.04 1.69
C LYS A 317 -9.35 -2.57 2.07
N LEU A 318 -10.30 -2.54 1.11
CA LEU A 318 -11.60 -3.19 1.31
C LEU A 318 -11.42 -4.71 1.32
N SER A 319 -12.10 -5.40 2.22
CA SER A 319 -11.97 -6.85 2.39
C SER A 319 -12.47 -7.65 1.18
N ASN A 320 -13.46 -7.11 0.48
CA ASN A 320 -14.11 -7.73 -0.68
C ASN A 320 -13.79 -7.02 -1.99
N ALA A 321 -12.70 -6.27 -2.05
CA ALA A 321 -12.33 -5.58 -3.28
C ALA A 321 -11.98 -6.62 -4.35
N THR A 322 -12.99 -6.94 -5.17
CA THR A 322 -12.85 -7.78 -6.35
C THR A 322 -12.29 -6.94 -7.48
N GLY A 323 -11.46 -7.54 -8.33
CA GLY A 323 -10.92 -6.88 -9.51
C GLY A 323 -9.43 -7.06 -9.68
N VAL A 324 -8.93 -6.55 -10.81
CA VAL A 324 -7.50 -6.56 -11.15
C VAL A 324 -6.73 -5.76 -10.11
N GLN A 325 -5.68 -6.36 -9.57
CA GLN A 325 -4.85 -5.75 -8.53
C GLN A 325 -3.87 -4.77 -9.16
N LEU A 326 -3.97 -3.48 -8.88
CA LEU A 326 -3.01 -2.47 -9.33
C LEU A 326 -2.18 -1.97 -8.15
N MET A 327 -0.86 -2.13 -8.21
CA MET A 327 0.01 -1.69 -7.12
C MET A 327 1.44 -1.41 -7.58
N THR A 328 2.18 -0.69 -6.76
CA THR A 328 3.62 -0.52 -7.03
C THR A 328 4.40 -1.78 -6.68
N ILE A 329 5.57 -1.96 -7.30
CA ILE A 329 6.50 -3.06 -6.98
C ILE A 329 6.79 -3.11 -5.48
N HIS A 330 6.95 -1.96 -4.82
CA HIS A 330 7.16 -1.90 -3.38
C HIS A 330 5.96 -2.45 -2.57
N GLN A 331 4.75 -2.12 -2.99
CA GLN A 331 3.53 -2.59 -2.33
C GLN A 331 3.26 -4.08 -2.54
N SER A 332 3.81 -4.67 -3.61
CA SER A 332 3.63 -6.09 -3.93
C SER A 332 4.55 -7.01 -3.14
N LYS A 333 5.54 -6.47 -2.42
CA LYS A 333 6.47 -7.29 -1.63
C LYS A 333 5.73 -8.15 -0.61
N GLY A 334 5.97 -9.46 -0.68
CA GLY A 334 5.31 -10.43 0.20
C GLY A 334 3.95 -10.92 -0.30
N LEU A 335 3.43 -10.37 -1.40
CA LEU A 335 2.20 -10.83 -2.04
C LEU A 335 2.51 -11.82 -3.16
N GLU A 336 1.48 -12.57 -3.57
CA GLU A 336 1.55 -13.52 -4.68
C GLU A 336 0.30 -13.42 -5.54
N PHE A 337 0.47 -13.60 -6.86
CA PHE A 337 -0.60 -13.52 -7.84
C PHE A 337 -0.39 -14.59 -8.91
N LYS A 338 -1.49 -15.07 -9.50
CA LYS A 338 -1.39 -16.10 -10.54
C LYS A 338 -0.84 -15.57 -11.85
N ILE A 339 -1.22 -14.34 -12.21
CA ILE A 339 -0.70 -13.64 -13.40
C ILE A 339 -0.25 -12.22 -12.99
N VAL A 340 0.95 -11.85 -13.42
CA VAL A 340 1.53 -10.53 -13.14
C VAL A 340 1.92 -9.83 -14.44
N PHE A 341 1.43 -8.62 -14.63
CA PHE A 341 1.91 -7.68 -15.64
C PHE A 341 2.91 -6.73 -15.00
N LEU A 342 4.10 -6.62 -15.54
CA LEU A 342 5.13 -5.67 -15.09
C LEU A 342 5.26 -4.55 -16.13
N LEU A 343 4.88 -3.33 -15.73
CA LEU A 343 4.94 -2.15 -16.60
C LEU A 343 6.32 -1.50 -16.56
N GLY A 344 6.77 -1.02 -17.71
CA GLY A 344 7.99 -0.23 -17.83
C GLY A 344 9.26 -1.02 -17.50
N ALA A 345 9.26 -2.32 -17.76
CA ALA A 345 10.46 -3.18 -17.61
C ALA A 345 11.58 -2.82 -18.61
N ASP A 346 11.26 -2.05 -19.66
CA ASP A 346 12.16 -1.55 -20.68
C ASP A 346 12.74 -0.16 -20.40
N LYS A 347 12.41 0.44 -19.26
CA LYS A 347 12.87 1.80 -18.95
C LYS A 347 14.32 1.79 -18.51
N ASP A 348 15.15 2.51 -19.26
CA ASP A 348 16.51 2.81 -18.88
C ASP A 348 16.60 3.52 -17.53
N PHE A 349 17.74 3.43 -16.88
CA PHE A 349 18.05 4.25 -15.70
C PHE A 349 17.93 5.72 -16.09
N LYS A 350 17.28 6.51 -15.23
CA LYS A 350 17.32 7.96 -15.38
C LYS A 350 18.75 8.43 -15.11
N GLU A 351 19.25 9.33 -15.95
CA GLU A 351 20.47 10.10 -15.68
C GLU A 351 20.45 10.66 -14.25
N MET A 352 21.63 10.74 -13.65
CA MET A 352 21.82 11.27 -12.31
C MET A 352 21.13 12.63 -12.14
N ASN A 353 20.40 12.77 -11.05
CA ASN A 353 19.81 14.07 -10.71
C ASN A 353 20.95 15.05 -10.37
N LYS A 354 21.04 16.15 -11.10
CA LYS A 354 22.11 17.16 -10.93
C LYS A 354 22.15 17.81 -9.55
N THR A 355 21.08 17.68 -8.77
CA THR A 355 20.96 18.36 -7.46
C THR A 355 21.55 17.56 -6.31
N LEU A 356 21.33 16.25 -6.29
CA LEU A 356 21.81 15.36 -5.23
C LEU A 356 22.09 13.98 -5.81
N ASN A 357 23.33 13.59 -5.83
CA ASN A 357 23.77 12.32 -6.38
C ASN A 357 24.36 11.45 -5.27
N PHE A 358 23.93 10.19 -5.23
CA PHE A 358 24.43 9.20 -4.28
C PHE A 358 25.21 8.14 -5.05
N SER A 359 26.40 7.82 -4.58
CA SER A 359 27.20 6.74 -5.11
C SER A 359 27.89 5.96 -3.99
N THR A 360 28.33 4.77 -4.29
CA THR A 360 29.11 3.94 -3.37
C THR A 360 30.47 3.67 -4.01
N LEU A 361 31.54 4.08 -3.34
CA LEU A 361 32.91 3.84 -3.77
C LEU A 361 33.58 2.81 -2.87
N GLU A 362 34.38 1.96 -3.49
CA GLU A 362 35.28 1.08 -2.79
C GLU A 362 36.59 1.82 -2.53
N GLN A 363 36.89 2.07 -1.25
CA GLN A 363 38.16 2.71 -0.86
C GLN A 363 38.95 1.78 0.04
N ILE A 364 40.27 1.79 -0.16
CA ILE A 364 41.18 1.08 0.74
C ILE A 364 41.35 1.92 2.00
N ASN A 365 40.95 1.40 3.15
CA ASN A 365 41.15 2.05 4.43
C ASN A 365 42.66 2.17 4.66
N PRO A 366 43.23 3.41 4.74
CA PRO A 366 44.67 3.60 4.86
C PRO A 366 45.28 3.05 6.17
N THR A 367 44.44 2.79 7.16
CA THR A 367 44.88 2.30 8.46
C THR A 367 44.87 0.77 8.54
N THR A 368 43.91 0.13 7.87
CA THR A 368 43.72 -1.33 7.95
C THR A 368 44.16 -2.06 6.69
N GLY A 369 44.35 -1.36 5.58
CA GLY A 369 44.68 -1.93 4.26
C GLY A 369 43.50 -2.76 3.65
N GLN A 370 42.33 -2.74 4.25
CA GLN A 370 41.15 -3.44 3.76
C GLN A 370 40.29 -2.54 2.89
N SER A 371 39.63 -3.14 1.89
CA SER A 371 38.65 -2.46 1.07
C SER A 371 37.37 -2.23 1.86
N GLU A 372 36.92 -0.98 1.91
CA GLU A 372 35.69 -0.56 2.56
C GLU A 372 34.79 0.18 1.56
N LEU A 373 33.49 -0.11 1.56
CA LEU A 373 32.51 0.61 0.76
C LEU A 373 32.06 1.88 1.50
N GLN A 374 32.30 3.03 0.87
CA GLN A 374 31.85 4.34 1.40
C GLN A 374 30.73 4.91 0.53
N ARG A 375 29.69 5.40 1.18
CA ARG A 375 28.64 6.17 0.49
C ARG A 375 29.09 7.62 0.32
N ILE A 376 29.03 8.08 -0.93
CA ILE A 376 29.38 9.46 -1.29
C ILE A 376 28.10 10.16 -1.74
N VAL A 377 27.96 11.42 -1.32
CA VAL A 377 26.87 12.30 -1.72
C VAL A 377 27.48 13.50 -2.41
N ALA A 378 27.19 13.69 -3.69
CA ALA A 378 27.53 14.92 -4.41
C ALA A 378 26.29 15.82 -4.52
N VAL A 379 26.47 17.08 -4.17
CA VAL A 379 25.43 18.11 -4.18
C VAL A 379 25.72 19.07 -5.32
N ASN A 380 24.76 19.27 -6.22
CA ASN A 380 24.78 20.21 -7.34
C ASN A 380 25.78 19.96 -8.48
N ASP A 381 26.71 19.05 -8.35
CA ASP A 381 27.68 18.75 -9.41
C ASP A 381 28.04 17.26 -9.45
N ALA A 382 27.62 16.58 -10.53
CA ALA A 382 27.97 15.19 -10.78
C ALA A 382 29.48 15.00 -11.04
N ASN A 383 30.20 16.06 -11.45
CA ASN A 383 31.64 16.01 -11.73
C ASN A 383 32.50 15.92 -10.48
N LEU A 384 31.91 16.13 -9.30
CA LEU A 384 32.61 15.94 -8.01
C LEU A 384 32.71 14.46 -7.63
N LEU A 385 31.98 13.56 -8.33
CA LEU A 385 32.11 12.13 -8.16
C LEU A 385 33.25 11.60 -9.04
N ASP A 386 33.99 10.63 -8.50
CA ASP A 386 34.96 9.88 -9.29
C ASP A 386 34.26 9.28 -10.52
N PRO A 387 34.82 9.39 -11.74
CA PRO A 387 34.27 8.77 -12.93
C PRO A 387 33.89 7.27 -12.76
N ALA A 388 34.70 6.51 -12.02
CA ALA A 388 34.41 5.13 -11.69
C ALA A 388 33.14 4.94 -10.84
N ALA A 389 32.82 5.90 -9.99
CA ALA A 389 31.58 5.91 -9.18
C ALA A 389 30.35 6.27 -10.02
N ILE A 390 30.52 7.13 -11.02
CA ILE A 390 29.47 7.49 -11.97
C ILE A 390 29.10 6.31 -12.83
N ASP A 391 30.08 5.59 -13.35
CA ASP A 391 29.87 4.38 -14.15
C ASP A 391 29.16 3.29 -13.36
N GLN A 392 29.57 3.02 -12.11
CA GLN A 392 28.88 2.09 -11.22
C GLN A 392 27.42 2.51 -10.92
N HIS A 393 27.12 3.80 -10.88
CA HIS A 393 25.76 4.28 -10.68
C HIS A 393 24.90 4.11 -11.94
N ASN A 394 25.47 4.31 -13.11
CA ASN A 394 24.78 4.15 -14.41
C ASN A 394 24.56 2.69 -14.78
N GLU A 395 25.36 1.76 -14.28
CA GLU A 395 25.23 0.31 -14.47
C GLU A 395 24.17 -0.35 -13.54
N ARG A 396 23.68 0.35 -12.55
CA ARG A 396 22.65 -0.11 -11.57
C ARG A 396 21.26 0.38 -11.93
#